data_9a846b11f12ad39ab6b67e8591d88cbc
#
_entry.id   9a846b11f12ad39ab6b67e8591d88cbc
#
_cell.length_a   1.000
_cell.length_b   1.000
_cell.length_c   1.000
_cell.angle_alpha   90.00
_cell.angle_beta   90.00
_cell.angle_gamma   90.00
#
_symmetry.space_group_name_H-M   'P 1'
#
loop_
_entity.id
_entity.type
_entity.pdbx_description
1 polymer ?
#
loop_
_entity_poly.entity_id
_entity_poly.type
_entity_poly.pdbx_seq_one_letter_code
_entity_poly.pdbx_strand_id
1 'polypeptide(L)'
;MDSLMQVVNFGAGPAKLPRSVLLEIQKELLDYKGVGISVLEMSHRSSDFSKIINNTENLVRELLSIPDNYKVIFVQGGGCGQFSAVPLNLIGLKAGRCADYVVTGSWSAKAAEEAKKFGTVNIVHPKLGSYTKIPDPSTWNLSPDASYVYYCANETVHGVEFDFIPDVKGAVLVSDMSSNFLSKPVDVSKFGVIFAGAQKNVGSAGVTVVIVRDDLLGFALRECPSILDYKVQAGNNSLYNTPPCFSVYVMGLVLEWIKNNGGAAAMEKLSCIKSQMIYDIIDNSQGFYVCPVEPQNRSKMNIPFRIGNTKGDDALEKRFLDKALELKMISLKGHRSVGGIRASLYNAVTIEDVQKLAAFMKNFLEMHQL
;
A
#
# COMPACT_ATOMS: atom_id res chain seq x y z
N MET A 1 6.37 -25.54 18.85
CA MET A 1 7.63 -25.13 18.21
C MET A 1 7.66 -23.62 18.23
N ASP A 2 8.25 -23.19 19.04
CA ASP A 2 9.08 -22.16 19.65
C ASP A 2 8.84 -20.75 19.16
N SER A 3 8.01 -20.01 19.92
CA SER A 3 7.88 -18.56 19.85
C SER A 3 9.24 -17.84 20.02
N LEU A 4 10.25 -18.53 20.53
CA LEU A 4 11.60 -18.01 20.78
C LEU A 4 12.49 -17.88 19.53
N MET A 5 12.08 -18.44 18.38
CA MET A 5 12.87 -18.42 17.17
C MET A 5 12.24 -17.64 16.00
N GLN A 6 11.13 -16.94 16.25
CA GLN A 6 10.43 -16.23 15.19
C GLN A 6 11.15 -14.91 14.83
N VAL A 7 11.57 -14.80 13.58
CA VAL A 7 12.12 -13.57 13.03
C VAL A 7 10.98 -12.60 12.78
N VAL A 8 11.14 -11.35 13.21
CA VAL A 8 10.18 -10.28 12.93
C VAL A 8 10.60 -9.53 11.68
N ASN A 9 9.72 -9.49 10.69
CA ASN A 9 9.95 -8.80 9.42
C ASN A 9 9.25 -7.43 9.42
N PHE A 10 10.04 -6.35 9.42
CA PHE A 10 9.54 -4.98 9.32
C PHE A 10 9.65 -4.41 7.90
N GLY A 11 9.71 -5.27 6.90
CA GLY A 11 9.87 -4.89 5.50
C GLY A 11 8.70 -4.09 4.93
N ALA A 12 9.01 -3.22 4.00
CA ALA A 12 8.04 -2.33 3.37
C ALA A 12 7.27 -2.95 2.20
N GLY A 13 7.67 -4.13 1.76
CA GLY A 13 7.00 -4.90 0.71
C GLY A 13 7.96 -5.49 -0.31
N PRO A 14 7.82 -6.79 -0.62
CA PRO A 14 6.90 -7.75 0.01
C PRO A 14 7.08 -7.82 1.53
N ALA A 15 5.97 -7.93 2.26
CA ALA A 15 5.95 -7.75 3.71
C ALA A 15 5.43 -8.99 4.44
N LYS A 16 5.43 -8.90 5.77
CA LYS A 16 4.94 -9.96 6.65
C LYS A 16 3.50 -10.35 6.33
N LEU A 17 3.23 -11.64 6.30
CA LEU A 17 1.88 -12.21 6.24
C LEU A 17 1.45 -12.67 7.65
N PRO A 18 0.13 -12.70 7.94
CA PRO A 18 -0.34 -13.28 9.18
C PRO A 18 0.09 -14.74 9.29
N ARG A 19 0.57 -15.14 10.47
CA ARG A 19 1.07 -16.52 10.67
C ARG A 19 -0.02 -17.57 10.40
N SER A 20 -1.25 -17.31 10.84
CA SER A 20 -2.38 -18.20 10.59
C SER A 20 -2.64 -18.42 9.11
N VAL A 21 -2.44 -17.38 8.29
CA VAL A 21 -2.57 -17.47 6.83
C VAL A 21 -1.47 -18.35 6.24
N LEU A 22 -0.21 -18.18 6.68
CA LEU A 22 0.89 -19.04 6.23
C LEU A 22 0.67 -20.51 6.62
N LEU A 23 0.15 -20.77 7.81
CA LEU A 23 -0.16 -22.13 8.26
C LEU A 23 -1.29 -22.75 7.43
N GLU A 24 -2.30 -21.97 7.05
CA GLU A 24 -3.37 -22.45 6.18
C GLU A 24 -2.85 -22.76 4.77
N ILE A 25 -2.00 -21.88 4.23
CA ILE A 25 -1.34 -22.11 2.93
C ILE A 25 -0.51 -23.39 2.98
N GLN A 26 0.27 -23.60 4.03
CA GLN A 26 1.08 -24.81 4.21
C GLN A 26 0.21 -26.06 4.23
N LYS A 27 -0.92 -26.02 4.93
CA LYS A 27 -1.86 -27.13 5.03
C LYS A 27 -2.49 -27.49 3.69
N GLU A 28 -2.78 -26.49 2.85
CA GLU A 28 -3.47 -26.66 1.57
C GLU A 28 -2.50 -26.75 0.38
N LEU A 29 -1.20 -26.62 0.59
CA LEU A 29 -0.23 -26.47 -0.51
C LEU A 29 -0.25 -27.64 -1.48
N LEU A 30 -0.35 -28.88 -1.01
CA LEU A 30 -0.36 -30.08 -1.85
C LEU A 30 -1.77 -30.49 -2.29
N ASP A 31 -2.77 -30.14 -1.52
CA ASP A 31 -4.15 -30.53 -1.77
C ASP A 31 -5.11 -29.44 -1.26
N TYR A 32 -5.60 -28.64 -2.20
CA TYR A 32 -6.56 -27.58 -1.90
C TYR A 32 -7.92 -28.22 -1.58
N LYS A 33 -8.31 -28.23 -0.31
CA LYS A 33 -9.65 -28.65 0.17
C LYS A 33 -10.14 -29.98 -0.40
N GLY A 34 -9.26 -30.95 -0.57
CA GLY A 34 -9.63 -32.28 -1.05
C GLY A 34 -9.77 -32.41 -2.57
N VAL A 35 -9.43 -31.36 -3.33
CA VAL A 35 -9.48 -31.40 -4.81
C VAL A 35 -8.40 -32.31 -5.39
N GLY A 36 -7.33 -32.58 -4.62
CA GLY A 36 -6.25 -33.46 -5.04
C GLY A 36 -5.07 -32.76 -5.71
N ILE A 37 -5.15 -31.46 -5.93
CA ILE A 37 -4.08 -30.64 -6.50
C ILE A 37 -3.88 -29.33 -5.71
N SER A 38 -2.72 -28.72 -5.92
CA SER A 38 -2.39 -27.39 -5.39
C SER A 38 -3.09 -26.30 -6.19
N VAL A 39 -3.38 -25.17 -5.53
CA VAL A 39 -3.78 -23.94 -6.25
C VAL A 39 -2.70 -23.49 -7.24
N LEU A 40 -1.41 -23.79 -6.97
CA LEU A 40 -0.30 -23.49 -7.89
C LEU A 40 -0.45 -24.11 -9.27
N GLU A 41 -1.14 -25.24 -9.39
CA GLU A 41 -1.32 -25.97 -10.64
C GLU A 41 -2.77 -25.97 -11.14
N MET A 42 -3.64 -25.19 -10.47
CA MET A 42 -5.06 -25.12 -10.75
C MET A 42 -5.34 -24.21 -11.97
N SER A 43 -6.15 -24.71 -12.89
CA SER A 43 -6.61 -23.89 -14.01
C SER A 43 -7.46 -22.72 -13.53
N HIS A 44 -7.17 -21.52 -14.02
CA HIS A 44 -7.97 -20.33 -13.72
C HIS A 44 -9.39 -20.40 -14.34
N ARG A 45 -9.64 -21.34 -15.24
CA ARG A 45 -10.96 -21.60 -15.82
C ARG A 45 -11.76 -22.67 -15.08
N SER A 46 -11.17 -23.27 -14.03
CA SER A 46 -11.87 -24.27 -13.23
C SER A 46 -12.94 -23.63 -12.34
N SER A 47 -13.95 -24.43 -11.98
CA SER A 47 -14.99 -23.99 -11.05
C SER A 47 -14.42 -23.71 -9.66
N ASP A 48 -13.38 -24.42 -9.25
CA ASP A 48 -12.71 -24.19 -7.95
C ASP A 48 -12.03 -22.84 -7.89
N PHE A 49 -11.29 -22.46 -8.94
CA PHE A 49 -10.67 -21.15 -8.99
C PHE A 49 -11.70 -20.02 -9.12
N SER A 50 -12.77 -20.25 -9.87
CA SER A 50 -13.90 -19.29 -9.95
C SER A 50 -14.44 -18.96 -8.56
N LYS A 51 -14.57 -19.95 -7.69
CA LYS A 51 -15.01 -19.73 -6.31
C LYS A 51 -13.96 -18.92 -5.52
N ILE A 52 -12.68 -19.20 -5.73
CA ILE A 52 -11.58 -18.46 -5.06
C ILE A 52 -11.64 -16.99 -5.42
N ILE A 53 -11.65 -16.66 -6.71
CA ILE A 53 -11.60 -15.26 -7.16
C ILE A 53 -12.89 -14.50 -6.80
N ASN A 54 -14.05 -15.15 -6.92
CA ASN A 54 -15.32 -14.53 -6.56
C ASN A 54 -15.42 -14.28 -5.05
N ASN A 55 -14.95 -15.20 -4.23
CA ASN A 55 -14.90 -15.00 -2.78
C ASN A 55 -13.95 -13.86 -2.42
N THR A 56 -12.81 -13.77 -3.09
CA THR A 56 -11.84 -12.68 -2.86
C THR A 56 -12.46 -11.33 -3.23
N GLU A 57 -13.16 -11.24 -4.35
CA GLU A 57 -13.89 -10.03 -4.73
C GLU A 57 -14.94 -9.66 -3.69
N ASN A 58 -15.75 -10.62 -3.25
CA ASN A 58 -16.80 -10.39 -2.26
C ASN A 58 -16.23 -9.88 -0.93
N LEU A 59 -15.08 -10.39 -0.51
CA LEU A 59 -14.40 -9.92 0.70
C LEU A 59 -13.90 -8.49 0.57
N VAL A 60 -13.34 -8.10 -0.56
CA VAL A 60 -12.94 -6.70 -0.81
C VAL A 60 -14.17 -5.79 -0.73
N ARG A 61 -15.27 -6.19 -1.38
CA ARG A 61 -16.52 -5.41 -1.36
C ARG A 61 -17.08 -5.25 0.03
N GLU A 62 -17.12 -6.33 0.80
CA GLU A 62 -17.63 -6.32 2.17
C GLU A 62 -16.77 -5.46 3.09
N LEU A 63 -15.45 -5.67 3.07
CA LEU A 63 -14.53 -4.98 3.96
C LEU A 63 -14.46 -3.47 3.75
N LEU A 64 -14.70 -3.00 2.54
CA LEU A 64 -14.68 -1.57 2.20
C LEU A 64 -16.08 -1.00 1.94
N SER A 65 -17.14 -1.79 2.10
CA SER A 65 -18.51 -1.35 1.80
C SER A 65 -18.61 -0.73 0.40
N ILE A 66 -18.09 -1.44 -0.59
CA ILE A 66 -18.00 -0.91 -1.96
C ILE A 66 -19.40 -0.82 -2.56
N PRO A 67 -19.83 0.35 -3.09
CA PRO A 67 -21.12 0.50 -3.76
C PRO A 67 -21.23 -0.37 -5.01
N ASP A 68 -22.47 -0.73 -5.40
CA ASP A 68 -22.75 -1.62 -6.53
C ASP A 68 -22.29 -1.05 -7.88
N ASN A 69 -22.15 0.27 -7.99
CA ASN A 69 -21.70 0.94 -9.21
C ASN A 69 -20.17 0.97 -9.37
N TYR A 70 -19.46 0.06 -8.70
CA TYR A 70 -18.01 -0.11 -8.83
C TYR A 70 -17.69 -1.53 -9.27
N LYS A 71 -16.67 -1.67 -10.11
CA LYS A 71 -16.04 -2.95 -10.44
C LYS A 71 -14.81 -3.16 -9.58
N VAL A 72 -14.61 -4.39 -9.14
CA VAL A 72 -13.38 -4.83 -8.47
C VAL A 72 -12.69 -5.81 -9.40
N ILE A 73 -11.49 -5.47 -9.84
CA ILE A 73 -10.72 -6.30 -10.76
C ILE A 73 -9.35 -6.63 -10.16
N PHE A 74 -8.84 -7.79 -10.52
CA PHE A 74 -7.53 -8.28 -10.10
C PHE A 74 -6.63 -8.36 -11.33
N VAL A 75 -5.54 -7.58 -11.28
CA VAL A 75 -4.63 -7.41 -12.41
C VAL A 75 -3.19 -7.66 -11.99
N GLN A 76 -2.29 -7.63 -12.96
CA GLN A 76 -0.86 -7.79 -12.76
C GLN A 76 -0.14 -6.46 -12.95
N GLY A 77 1.11 -6.37 -12.49
CA GLY A 77 1.97 -5.22 -12.71
C GLY A 77 2.20 -4.32 -11.51
N GLY A 78 1.48 -4.54 -10.42
CA GLY A 78 1.65 -3.74 -9.19
C GLY A 78 1.27 -2.27 -9.38
N GLY A 79 1.74 -1.42 -8.46
CA GLY A 79 1.54 0.01 -8.57
C GLY A 79 2.16 0.60 -9.83
N CYS A 80 3.32 0.11 -10.23
CA CYS A 80 3.99 0.58 -11.46
C CYS A 80 3.13 0.33 -12.71
N GLY A 81 2.46 -0.82 -12.79
CA GLY A 81 1.51 -1.10 -13.87
C GLY A 81 0.35 -0.11 -13.87
N GLN A 82 -0.12 0.26 -12.69
CA GLN A 82 -1.22 1.22 -12.56
C GLN A 82 -0.79 2.67 -12.82
N PHE A 83 0.48 3.01 -12.64
CA PHE A 83 0.98 4.33 -13.05
C PHE A 83 0.76 4.59 -14.55
N SER A 84 0.85 3.53 -15.37
CA SER A 84 0.51 3.58 -16.78
C SER A 84 -0.98 3.37 -17.03
N ALA A 85 -1.60 2.40 -16.36
CA ALA A 85 -2.99 2.05 -16.59
C ALA A 85 -3.97 3.18 -16.27
N VAL A 86 -3.74 3.92 -15.20
CA VAL A 86 -4.60 5.05 -14.81
C VAL A 86 -4.67 6.10 -15.91
N PRO A 87 -3.57 6.70 -16.41
CA PRO A 87 -3.67 7.64 -17.51
C PRO A 87 -4.17 7.00 -18.80
N LEU A 88 -3.79 5.76 -19.11
CA LEU A 88 -4.29 5.08 -20.32
C LEU A 88 -5.81 4.94 -20.31
N ASN A 89 -6.42 4.69 -19.15
CA ASN A 89 -7.87 4.53 -19.01
C ASN A 89 -8.63 5.86 -18.85
N LEU A 90 -8.04 6.85 -18.20
CA LEU A 90 -8.77 8.02 -17.71
C LEU A 90 -8.38 9.34 -18.34
N ILE A 91 -7.17 9.49 -18.89
CA ILE A 91 -6.72 10.81 -19.36
C ILE A 91 -7.56 11.31 -20.54
N GLY A 92 -8.14 10.40 -21.31
CA GLY A 92 -9.04 10.68 -22.41
C GLY A 92 -10.48 11.01 -22.02
N LEU A 93 -10.81 11.04 -20.72
CA LEU A 93 -12.16 11.44 -20.27
C LEU A 93 -12.55 12.83 -20.72
N LYS A 94 -11.58 13.72 -20.85
CA LYS A 94 -11.75 15.06 -21.40
C LYS A 94 -10.79 15.28 -22.58
N ALA A 95 -11.23 16.04 -23.56
CA ALA A 95 -10.52 16.25 -24.83
C ALA A 95 -9.11 16.81 -24.67
N GLY A 96 -8.88 17.63 -23.63
CA GLY A 96 -7.56 18.23 -23.38
C GLY A 96 -6.50 17.26 -22.88
N ARG A 97 -6.87 16.02 -22.51
CA ARG A 97 -5.94 15.01 -21.97
C ARG A 97 -5.02 15.56 -20.89
N CYS A 98 -5.59 16.26 -19.91
CA CYS A 98 -4.87 16.83 -18.79
C CYS A 98 -5.26 16.08 -17.51
N ALA A 99 -4.28 15.86 -16.64
CA ALA A 99 -4.50 15.29 -15.32
C ALA A 99 -3.72 16.05 -14.26
N ASP A 100 -4.29 16.14 -13.06
CA ASP A 100 -3.67 16.78 -11.91
C ASP A 100 -3.07 15.71 -10.99
N TYR A 101 -1.86 15.99 -10.51
CA TYR A 101 -1.14 15.08 -9.60
C TYR A 101 -0.70 15.84 -8.35
N VAL A 102 -1.01 15.24 -7.19
CA VAL A 102 -0.46 15.68 -5.90
C VAL A 102 0.79 14.84 -5.64
N VAL A 103 1.94 15.47 -5.54
CA VAL A 103 3.23 14.78 -5.40
C VAL A 103 3.77 14.97 -4.00
N THR A 104 3.68 13.92 -3.20
CA THR A 104 4.03 13.92 -1.77
C THR A 104 5.16 12.96 -1.44
N GLY A 105 5.73 12.30 -2.43
CA GLY A 105 6.85 11.38 -2.25
C GLY A 105 7.28 10.77 -3.58
N SER A 106 8.21 9.80 -3.49
CA SER A 106 8.78 9.13 -4.67
C SER A 106 7.73 8.43 -5.52
N TRP A 107 6.74 7.78 -4.90
CA TRP A 107 5.78 6.99 -5.65
C TRP A 107 4.83 7.86 -6.45
N SER A 108 4.28 8.92 -5.87
CA SER A 108 3.44 9.86 -6.63
C SER A 108 4.24 10.63 -7.67
N ALA A 109 5.53 10.92 -7.40
CA ALA A 109 6.42 11.52 -8.40
C ALA A 109 6.61 10.61 -9.62
N LYS A 110 6.83 9.30 -9.40
CA LYS A 110 6.94 8.30 -10.48
C LYS A 110 5.63 8.18 -11.27
N ALA A 111 4.50 8.18 -10.58
CA ALA A 111 3.20 8.13 -11.22
C ALA A 111 2.99 9.34 -12.15
N ALA A 112 3.32 10.52 -11.67
CA ALA A 112 3.22 11.76 -12.48
C ALA A 112 4.13 11.71 -13.71
N GLU A 113 5.37 11.24 -13.57
CA GLU A 113 6.31 11.12 -14.70
C GLU A 113 5.79 10.12 -15.74
N GLU A 114 5.22 8.99 -15.31
CA GLU A 114 4.66 8.01 -16.24
C GLU A 114 3.45 8.59 -17.00
N ALA A 115 2.59 9.34 -16.33
CA ALA A 115 1.41 9.94 -16.94
C ALA A 115 1.76 10.96 -18.03
N LYS A 116 2.92 11.61 -17.96
CA LYS A 116 3.39 12.57 -18.99
C LYS A 116 3.56 11.92 -20.36
N LYS A 117 3.71 10.61 -20.43
CA LYS A 117 3.79 9.88 -21.70
C LYS A 117 2.45 9.87 -22.45
N PHE A 118 1.35 10.11 -21.77
CA PHE A 118 -0.01 9.95 -22.32
C PHE A 118 -0.81 11.24 -22.39
N GLY A 119 -0.33 12.32 -21.81
CA GLY A 119 -1.03 13.60 -21.82
C GLY A 119 -0.28 14.68 -21.04
N THR A 120 -0.97 15.78 -20.77
CA THR A 120 -0.44 16.88 -19.98
C THR A 120 -0.66 16.64 -18.51
N VAL A 121 0.39 16.73 -17.71
CA VAL A 121 0.35 16.58 -16.25
C VAL A 121 0.57 17.93 -15.58
N ASN A 122 -0.36 18.33 -14.73
CA ASN A 122 -0.26 19.48 -13.86
C ASN A 122 0.04 19.01 -12.43
N ILE A 123 1.18 19.42 -11.89
CA ILE A 123 1.47 19.24 -10.46
C ILE A 123 0.78 20.39 -9.73
N VAL A 124 -0.14 20.06 -8.81
CA VAL A 124 -1.07 21.04 -8.22
C VAL A 124 -0.44 22.02 -7.23
N HIS A 125 0.79 21.77 -6.82
CA HIS A 125 1.52 22.59 -5.84
C HIS A 125 2.95 22.88 -6.34
N PRO A 126 3.63 23.91 -5.80
CA PRO A 126 5.04 24.14 -6.11
C PRO A 126 5.91 22.94 -5.79
N LYS A 127 7.01 22.78 -6.51
CA LYS A 127 7.97 21.70 -6.26
C LYS A 127 8.45 21.75 -4.82
N LEU A 128 8.38 20.62 -4.13
CA LEU A 128 8.86 20.48 -2.75
C LEU A 128 10.37 20.23 -2.74
N GLY A 129 11.08 20.91 -1.84
CA GLY A 129 12.51 20.66 -1.64
C GLY A 129 12.77 19.33 -0.92
N SER A 130 11.79 18.85 -0.16
CA SER A 130 11.81 17.56 0.54
C SER A 130 10.38 17.10 0.76
N TYR A 131 10.19 15.78 0.94
CA TYR A 131 8.87 15.19 1.17
C TYR A 131 8.67 14.95 2.66
N THR A 132 8.31 16.00 3.39
CA THR A 132 8.14 15.96 4.86
C THR A 132 6.73 16.30 5.30
N LYS A 133 5.88 16.72 4.37
CA LYS A 133 4.48 17.12 4.66
C LYS A 133 3.61 17.07 3.43
N ILE A 134 2.31 17.13 3.65
CA ILE A 134 1.31 17.35 2.61
C ILE A 134 1.15 18.86 2.44
N PRO A 135 1.32 19.41 1.22
CA PRO A 135 1.01 20.82 0.98
C PRO A 135 -0.46 21.11 1.32
N ASP A 136 -0.72 22.25 1.96
CA ASP A 136 -2.07 22.63 2.34
C ASP A 136 -3.01 22.58 1.13
N PRO A 137 -4.10 21.79 1.18
CA PRO A 137 -5.04 21.68 0.04
C PRO A 137 -5.61 23.01 -0.43
N SER A 138 -5.72 24.03 0.43
CA SER A 138 -6.18 25.37 0.06
C SER A 138 -5.22 26.05 -0.93
N THR A 139 -3.97 25.60 -1.01
CA THR A 139 -2.95 26.14 -1.91
C THR A 139 -2.86 25.38 -3.24
N TRP A 140 -3.61 24.30 -3.40
CA TRP A 140 -3.55 23.50 -4.62
C TRP A 140 -4.19 24.23 -5.80
N ASN A 141 -3.48 24.24 -6.92
CA ASN A 141 -3.95 24.82 -8.17
C ASN A 141 -4.52 23.73 -9.06
N LEU A 142 -5.80 23.37 -8.82
CA LEU A 142 -6.51 22.36 -9.59
C LEU A 142 -6.88 22.90 -10.97
N SER A 143 -6.66 22.08 -12.02
CA SER A 143 -7.05 22.41 -13.39
C SER A 143 -8.57 22.24 -13.55
N PRO A 144 -9.31 23.24 -14.08
CA PRO A 144 -10.75 23.11 -14.28
C PRO A 144 -11.15 21.97 -15.22
N ASP A 145 -10.27 21.62 -16.15
CA ASP A 145 -10.51 20.63 -17.20
C ASP A 145 -9.72 19.32 -17.00
N ALA A 146 -9.25 19.07 -15.79
CA ALA A 146 -8.54 17.81 -15.52
C ALA A 146 -9.46 16.61 -15.69
N SER A 147 -8.98 15.59 -16.40
CA SER A 147 -9.66 14.31 -16.54
C SER A 147 -9.75 13.57 -15.21
N TYR A 148 -8.75 13.75 -14.34
CA TYR A 148 -8.74 13.21 -12.99
C TYR A 148 -7.70 13.94 -12.14
N VAL A 149 -7.82 13.76 -10.82
CA VAL A 149 -6.84 14.20 -9.83
C VAL A 149 -6.29 12.94 -9.12
N TYR A 150 -4.98 12.83 -9.07
CA TYR A 150 -4.28 11.66 -8.53
C TYR A 150 -3.51 12.01 -7.27
N TYR A 151 -3.58 11.15 -6.25
CA TYR A 151 -2.70 11.24 -5.10
C TYR A 151 -2.33 9.84 -4.57
N CYS A 152 -1.22 9.75 -3.86
CA CYS A 152 -0.81 8.55 -3.15
C CYS A 152 -1.21 8.71 -1.68
N ALA A 153 -2.10 7.84 -1.19
CA ALA A 153 -2.66 7.97 0.15
C ALA A 153 -1.61 7.75 1.26
N ASN A 154 -0.59 6.93 0.99
CA ASN A 154 0.52 6.71 1.90
C ASN A 154 1.80 6.48 1.12
N GLU A 155 2.79 7.32 1.36
CA GLU A 155 4.10 7.27 0.70
C GLU A 155 5.02 6.31 1.47
N THR A 156 5.28 5.15 0.89
CA THR A 156 6.04 4.06 1.52
C THR A 156 7.48 4.43 1.87
N VAL A 157 8.11 5.25 1.01
CA VAL A 157 9.52 5.67 1.19
C VAL A 157 9.65 6.81 2.18
N HIS A 158 8.77 7.82 2.05
CA HIS A 158 8.90 9.07 2.80
C HIS A 158 8.06 9.12 4.06
N GLY A 159 7.13 8.16 4.26
CA GLY A 159 6.33 8.06 5.47
C GLY A 159 5.29 9.16 5.65
N VAL A 160 4.81 9.73 4.55
CA VAL A 160 3.74 10.73 4.55
C VAL A 160 2.41 10.04 4.22
N GLU A 161 1.43 10.21 5.08
CA GLU A 161 0.10 9.62 4.93
C GLU A 161 -0.99 10.68 5.02
N PHE A 162 -1.99 10.59 4.12
CA PHE A 162 -3.19 11.42 4.19
C PHE A 162 -4.14 10.85 5.24
N ASP A 163 -4.56 11.68 6.20
CA ASP A 163 -5.60 11.35 7.17
C ASP A 163 -6.98 11.86 6.73
N PHE A 164 -7.08 12.41 5.51
CA PHE A 164 -8.29 12.95 4.91
C PHE A 164 -8.37 12.57 3.44
N ILE A 165 -9.59 12.60 2.89
CA ILE A 165 -9.82 12.45 1.45
C ILE A 165 -9.84 13.86 0.85
N PRO A 166 -8.95 14.17 -0.11
CA PRO A 166 -8.93 15.51 -0.71
C PRO A 166 -10.25 15.87 -1.37
N ASP A 167 -10.71 17.10 -1.16
CA ASP A 167 -11.82 17.68 -1.92
C ASP A 167 -11.27 18.22 -3.25
N VAL A 168 -11.64 17.56 -4.34
CA VAL A 168 -11.19 17.90 -5.69
C VAL A 168 -12.29 18.56 -6.52
N LYS A 169 -13.30 19.13 -5.86
CA LYS A 169 -14.36 19.94 -6.45
C LYS A 169 -15.11 19.25 -7.59
N GLY A 170 -15.48 17.99 -7.35
CA GLY A 170 -16.26 17.19 -8.29
C GLY A 170 -15.45 16.52 -9.41
N ALA A 171 -14.16 16.72 -9.49
CA ALA A 171 -13.30 15.98 -10.41
C ALA A 171 -13.19 14.51 -10.01
N VAL A 172 -12.84 13.65 -10.97
CA VAL A 172 -12.59 12.22 -10.70
C VAL A 172 -11.33 12.10 -9.83
N LEU A 173 -11.46 11.48 -8.67
CA LEU A 173 -10.36 11.27 -7.73
C LEU A 173 -9.79 9.86 -7.88
N VAL A 174 -8.47 9.77 -8.01
CA VAL A 174 -7.73 8.50 -8.12
C VAL A 174 -6.72 8.42 -6.99
N SER A 175 -6.65 7.27 -6.33
CA SER A 175 -5.68 7.05 -5.25
C SER A 175 -4.93 5.74 -5.38
N ASP A 176 -3.61 5.83 -5.20
CA ASP A 176 -2.76 4.68 -4.86
C ASP A 176 -2.85 4.46 -3.34
N MET A 177 -3.37 3.30 -2.95
CA MET A 177 -3.46 2.89 -1.55
C MET A 177 -2.61 1.65 -1.27
N SER A 178 -1.60 1.36 -2.08
CA SER A 178 -0.80 0.13 -1.98
C SER A 178 -0.26 -0.11 -0.57
N SER A 179 0.20 0.93 0.13
CA SER A 179 0.83 0.76 1.45
C SER A 179 -0.10 1.05 2.63
N ASN A 180 -1.35 1.43 2.41
CA ASN A 180 -2.34 1.58 3.49
C ASN A 180 -3.71 1.01 3.16
N PHE A 181 -3.81 0.18 2.13
CA PHE A 181 -5.06 -0.47 1.75
C PHE A 181 -5.55 -1.38 2.88
N LEU A 182 -6.81 -1.19 3.29
CA LEU A 182 -7.45 -1.93 4.41
C LEU A 182 -6.74 -1.76 5.76
N SER A 183 -5.95 -0.71 5.92
CA SER A 183 -5.42 -0.29 7.23
C SER A 183 -6.42 0.55 8.02
N LYS A 184 -7.44 1.07 7.34
CA LYS A 184 -8.52 1.89 7.88
C LYS A 184 -9.72 1.88 6.94
N PRO A 185 -10.91 2.26 7.43
CA PRO A 185 -12.08 2.45 6.56
C PRO A 185 -11.84 3.58 5.55
N VAL A 186 -12.45 3.42 4.38
CA VAL A 186 -12.39 4.40 3.29
C VAL A 186 -13.78 4.55 2.69
N ASP A 187 -14.22 5.79 2.45
CA ASP A 187 -15.45 6.05 1.69
C ASP A 187 -15.14 5.93 0.19
N VAL A 188 -15.35 4.74 -0.35
CA VAL A 188 -15.08 4.43 -1.76
C VAL A 188 -15.89 5.32 -2.70
N SER A 189 -17.08 5.77 -2.30
CA SER A 189 -17.97 6.60 -3.13
C SER A 189 -17.35 7.94 -3.55
N LYS A 190 -16.30 8.39 -2.86
CA LYS A 190 -15.59 9.63 -3.19
C LYS A 190 -14.55 9.46 -4.29
N PHE A 191 -14.29 8.23 -4.71
CA PHE A 191 -13.23 7.90 -5.67
C PHE A 191 -13.80 7.44 -7.00
N GLY A 192 -13.07 7.74 -8.06
CA GLY A 192 -13.27 7.10 -9.35
C GLY A 192 -12.48 5.80 -9.46
N VAL A 193 -11.23 5.82 -8.99
CA VAL A 193 -10.35 4.64 -8.97
C VAL A 193 -9.56 4.60 -7.69
N ILE A 194 -9.48 3.40 -7.09
CA ILE A 194 -8.53 3.06 -6.03
C ILE A 194 -7.76 1.84 -6.52
N PHE A 195 -6.44 1.84 -6.35
CA PHE A 195 -5.67 0.63 -6.62
C PHE A 195 -4.68 0.33 -5.49
N ALA A 196 -4.28 -0.93 -5.38
CA ALA A 196 -3.32 -1.38 -4.40
C ALA A 196 -2.62 -2.67 -4.83
N GLY A 197 -1.29 -2.68 -4.78
CA GLY A 197 -0.52 -3.91 -4.87
C GLY A 197 -0.67 -4.71 -3.57
N ALA A 198 -0.89 -6.02 -3.68
CA ALA A 198 -1.22 -6.85 -2.52
C ALA A 198 -0.05 -7.11 -1.57
N GLN A 199 1.19 -7.05 -2.05
CA GLN A 199 2.39 -7.51 -1.33
C GLN A 199 2.73 -6.73 -0.06
N LYS A 200 2.02 -5.65 0.23
CA LYS A 200 2.28 -4.83 1.42
C LYS A 200 1.34 -5.21 2.55
N ASN A 201 0.05 -4.97 2.38
CA ASN A 201 -0.90 -5.06 3.50
C ASN A 201 -1.95 -6.18 3.36
N VAL A 202 -2.16 -6.72 2.17
CA VAL A 202 -3.29 -7.63 1.93
C VAL A 202 -2.94 -8.94 1.23
N GLY A 203 -1.66 -9.26 1.10
CA GLY A 203 -1.29 -10.53 0.48
C GLY A 203 0.18 -10.63 0.09
N SER A 204 0.43 -11.39 -0.96
CA SER A 204 1.74 -11.60 -1.55
C SER A 204 1.92 -10.82 -2.85
N ALA A 205 3.16 -10.73 -3.34
CA ALA A 205 3.43 -10.16 -4.66
C ALA A 205 2.69 -10.93 -5.75
N GLY A 206 2.27 -10.22 -6.80
CA GLY A 206 1.66 -10.81 -8.00
C GLY A 206 0.31 -10.22 -8.35
N VAL A 207 -0.59 -10.02 -7.40
CA VAL A 207 -1.91 -9.44 -7.64
C VAL A 207 -1.97 -7.97 -7.26
N THR A 208 -2.65 -7.21 -8.10
CA THR A 208 -3.00 -5.80 -7.86
C THR A 208 -4.51 -5.68 -7.90
N VAL A 209 -5.13 -5.10 -6.89
CA VAL A 209 -6.57 -4.83 -6.89
C VAL A 209 -6.80 -3.43 -7.44
N VAL A 210 -7.82 -3.33 -8.31
CA VAL A 210 -8.31 -2.04 -8.83
C VAL A 210 -9.81 -1.98 -8.57
N ILE A 211 -10.24 -0.90 -7.94
CA ILE A 211 -11.65 -0.59 -7.69
C ILE A 211 -11.98 0.60 -8.59
N VAL A 212 -12.85 0.42 -9.56
CA VAL A 212 -13.16 1.43 -10.57
C VAL A 212 -14.65 1.65 -10.71
N ARG A 213 -15.08 2.91 -10.74
CA ARG A 213 -16.48 3.28 -10.93
C ARG A 213 -16.94 2.97 -12.35
N ASP A 214 -18.12 2.38 -12.48
CA ASP A 214 -18.67 1.88 -13.76
C ASP A 214 -18.70 2.93 -14.86
N ASP A 215 -19.01 4.19 -14.55
CA ASP A 215 -19.12 5.27 -15.53
C ASP A 215 -17.76 5.68 -16.12
N LEU A 216 -16.66 5.20 -15.58
CA LEU A 216 -15.32 5.48 -16.07
C LEU A 216 -14.79 4.42 -17.03
N LEU A 217 -15.54 3.33 -17.24
CA LEU A 217 -15.16 2.26 -18.15
C LEU A 217 -15.42 2.65 -19.61
N GLY A 218 -14.50 2.27 -20.50
CA GLY A 218 -14.69 2.44 -21.93
C GLY A 218 -14.07 3.72 -22.53
N PHE A 219 -13.26 4.43 -21.76
CA PHE A 219 -12.57 5.65 -22.19
C PHE A 219 -11.06 5.44 -22.41
N ALA A 220 -10.61 4.19 -22.44
CA ALA A 220 -9.20 3.91 -22.68
C ALA A 220 -8.74 4.48 -24.01
N LEU A 221 -7.52 5.02 -24.01
CA LEU A 221 -6.88 5.47 -25.25
C LEU A 221 -6.74 4.29 -26.22
N ARG A 222 -6.74 4.58 -27.52
CA ARG A 222 -6.56 3.55 -28.55
C ARG A 222 -5.30 2.74 -28.34
N GLU A 223 -4.23 3.36 -27.90
CA GLU A 223 -2.93 2.75 -27.64
C GLU A 223 -2.87 1.91 -26.35
N CYS A 224 -3.95 1.91 -25.54
CA CYS A 224 -3.99 1.12 -24.32
C CYS A 224 -3.97 -0.37 -24.62
N PRO A 225 -2.98 -1.12 -24.12
CA PRO A 225 -3.00 -2.58 -24.24
C PRO A 225 -4.25 -3.16 -23.56
N SER A 226 -4.85 -4.16 -24.19
CA SER A 226 -6.07 -4.80 -23.66
C SER A 226 -5.92 -5.29 -22.22
N ILE A 227 -4.75 -5.79 -21.85
CA ILE A 227 -4.47 -6.28 -20.50
C ILE A 227 -4.56 -5.17 -19.43
N LEU A 228 -4.33 -3.91 -19.80
CA LEU A 228 -4.42 -2.75 -18.92
C LEU A 228 -5.76 -2.03 -19.01
N ASP A 229 -6.62 -2.41 -19.94
CA ASP A 229 -7.93 -1.78 -20.15
C ASP A 229 -8.92 -2.26 -19.08
N TYR A 230 -9.38 -1.36 -18.24
CA TYR A 230 -10.30 -1.68 -17.14
C TYR A 230 -11.62 -2.27 -17.62
N LYS A 231 -12.14 -1.78 -18.74
CA LYS A 231 -13.38 -2.33 -19.33
C LYS A 231 -13.20 -3.78 -19.77
N VAL A 232 -12.08 -4.09 -20.39
CA VAL A 232 -11.75 -5.46 -20.85
C VAL A 232 -11.63 -6.40 -19.65
N GLN A 233 -10.88 -5.99 -18.63
CA GLN A 233 -10.70 -6.81 -17.41
C GLN A 233 -12.01 -6.96 -16.64
N ALA A 234 -12.78 -5.90 -16.47
CA ALA A 234 -14.07 -5.95 -15.80
C ALA A 234 -15.08 -6.85 -16.54
N GLY A 235 -15.10 -6.77 -17.87
CA GLY A 235 -15.99 -7.59 -18.71
C GLY A 235 -15.64 -9.06 -18.73
N ASN A 236 -14.45 -9.45 -18.29
CA ASN A 236 -13.96 -10.81 -18.24
C ASN A 236 -13.76 -11.34 -16.81
N ASN A 237 -14.31 -10.66 -15.81
CA ASN A 237 -14.14 -11.02 -14.40
C ASN A 237 -12.67 -11.24 -14.01
N SER A 238 -11.77 -10.36 -14.46
CA SER A 238 -10.33 -10.42 -14.29
C SER A 238 -9.64 -11.61 -14.97
N LEU A 239 -10.33 -12.33 -15.83
CA LEU A 239 -9.85 -13.54 -16.50
C LEU A 239 -9.60 -13.34 -18.01
N TYR A 240 -9.41 -12.08 -18.44
CA TYR A 240 -9.00 -11.80 -19.81
C TYR A 240 -7.70 -12.53 -20.16
N ASN A 241 -6.74 -12.52 -19.25
CA ASN A 241 -5.51 -13.30 -19.30
C ASN A 241 -5.42 -14.16 -18.03
N THR A 242 -4.48 -15.09 -17.99
CA THR A 242 -4.25 -15.91 -16.80
C THR A 242 -3.86 -14.99 -15.61
N PRO A 243 -4.66 -14.97 -14.54
CA PRO A 243 -4.33 -14.15 -13.39
C PRO A 243 -3.24 -14.80 -12.54
N PRO A 244 -2.64 -14.08 -11.59
CA PRO A 244 -1.73 -14.67 -10.62
C PRO A 244 -2.53 -15.48 -9.59
N CYS A 245 -2.94 -16.68 -9.97
CA CYS A 245 -3.91 -17.51 -9.23
C CYS A 245 -3.55 -17.71 -7.77
N PHE A 246 -2.29 -18.05 -7.50
CA PHE A 246 -1.85 -18.29 -6.11
C PHE A 246 -1.88 -16.99 -5.29
N SER A 247 -1.49 -15.87 -5.88
CA SER A 247 -1.53 -14.57 -5.21
C SER A 247 -2.96 -14.13 -4.89
N VAL A 248 -3.91 -14.40 -5.79
CA VAL A 248 -5.35 -14.15 -5.54
C VAL A 248 -5.84 -15.02 -4.37
N TYR A 249 -5.45 -16.29 -4.36
CA TYR A 249 -5.77 -17.22 -3.26
C TYR A 249 -5.23 -16.71 -1.92
N VAL A 250 -3.95 -16.30 -1.86
CA VAL A 250 -3.34 -15.74 -0.65
C VAL A 250 -4.08 -14.48 -0.21
N MET A 251 -4.40 -13.59 -1.14
CA MET A 251 -5.16 -12.38 -0.83
C MET A 251 -6.51 -12.71 -0.18
N GLY A 252 -7.23 -13.69 -0.70
CA GLY A 252 -8.49 -14.15 -0.11
C GLY A 252 -8.33 -14.59 1.34
N LEU A 253 -7.27 -15.33 1.66
CA LEU A 253 -6.98 -15.75 3.03
C LEU A 253 -6.65 -14.58 3.95
N VAL A 254 -5.89 -13.60 3.47
CA VAL A 254 -5.57 -12.39 4.25
C VAL A 254 -6.81 -11.54 4.49
N LEU A 255 -7.66 -11.37 3.49
CA LEU A 255 -8.92 -10.63 3.62
C LEU A 255 -9.86 -11.30 4.64
N GLU A 256 -9.96 -12.62 4.61
CA GLU A 256 -10.71 -13.39 5.61
C GLU A 256 -10.16 -13.16 7.02
N TRP A 257 -8.83 -13.16 7.15
CA TRP A 257 -8.16 -12.86 8.41
C TRP A 257 -8.50 -11.46 8.91
N ILE A 258 -8.49 -10.45 8.03
CA ILE A 258 -8.87 -9.07 8.39
C ILE A 258 -10.32 -9.05 8.88
N LYS A 259 -11.24 -9.70 8.15
CA LYS A 259 -12.65 -9.79 8.53
C LYS A 259 -12.82 -10.43 9.91
N ASN A 260 -12.16 -11.55 10.15
CA ASN A 260 -12.25 -12.28 11.41
C ASN A 260 -11.64 -11.54 12.60
N ASN A 261 -10.81 -10.54 12.34
CA ASN A 261 -10.19 -9.70 13.37
C ASN A 261 -10.84 -8.31 13.50
N GLY A 262 -12.05 -8.15 13.00
CA GLY A 262 -12.86 -6.94 13.21
C GLY A 262 -12.87 -5.95 12.05
N GLY A 263 -12.28 -6.30 10.90
CA GLY A 263 -12.31 -5.47 9.71
C GLY A 263 -11.39 -4.26 9.74
N ALA A 264 -11.57 -3.35 8.79
CA ALA A 264 -10.71 -2.17 8.62
C ALA A 264 -10.69 -1.25 9.85
N ALA A 265 -11.83 -1.09 10.54
CA ALA A 265 -11.90 -0.26 11.74
C ALA A 265 -11.03 -0.81 12.87
N ALA A 266 -10.99 -2.13 13.06
CA ALA A 266 -10.13 -2.76 14.04
C ALA A 266 -8.65 -2.62 13.66
N MET A 267 -8.32 -2.76 12.38
CA MET A 267 -6.96 -2.55 11.87
C MET A 267 -6.48 -1.11 12.13
N GLU A 268 -7.36 -0.13 11.96
CA GLU A 268 -7.05 1.28 12.26
C GLU A 268 -6.69 1.49 13.73
N LYS A 269 -7.47 0.93 14.64
CA LYS A 269 -7.19 1.02 16.09
C LYS A 269 -5.82 0.44 16.42
N LEU A 270 -5.51 -0.74 15.86
CA LEU A 270 -4.22 -1.40 16.08
C LEU A 270 -3.08 -0.58 15.48
N SER A 271 -3.24 0.00 14.30
CA SER A 271 -2.19 0.81 13.66
C SER A 271 -1.90 2.08 14.45
N CYS A 272 -2.92 2.69 15.06
CA CYS A 272 -2.73 3.84 15.94
C CYS A 272 -1.88 3.47 17.16
N ILE A 273 -2.17 2.35 17.80
CA ILE A 273 -1.41 1.86 18.96
C ILE A 273 0.03 1.55 18.56
N LYS A 274 0.22 0.78 17.51
CA LYS A 274 1.53 0.34 17.04
C LYS A 274 2.43 1.51 16.64
N SER A 275 1.92 2.42 15.82
CA SER A 275 2.69 3.56 15.35
C SER A 275 3.03 4.53 16.49
N GLN A 276 2.09 4.73 17.40
CA GLN A 276 2.31 5.62 18.54
C GLN A 276 3.44 5.13 19.46
N MET A 277 3.57 3.80 19.66
CA MET A 277 4.68 3.24 20.43
C MET A 277 6.05 3.68 19.89
N ILE A 278 6.19 3.70 18.57
CA ILE A 278 7.46 4.04 17.91
C ILE A 278 7.65 5.57 17.88
N TYR A 279 6.62 6.32 17.52
CA TYR A 279 6.73 7.79 17.48
C TYR A 279 6.99 8.39 18.87
N ASP A 280 6.42 7.83 19.92
CA ASP A 280 6.71 8.29 21.29
C ASP A 280 8.19 8.15 21.64
N ILE A 281 8.81 7.05 21.25
CA ILE A 281 10.25 6.85 21.49
C ILE A 281 11.06 7.87 20.68
N ILE A 282 10.71 8.08 19.42
CA ILE A 282 11.40 9.05 18.56
C ILE A 282 11.29 10.45 19.15
N ASP A 283 10.08 10.89 19.49
CA ASP A 283 9.82 12.25 19.95
C ASP A 283 10.39 12.53 21.34
N ASN A 284 10.53 11.51 22.18
CA ASN A 284 11.10 11.63 23.53
C ASN A 284 12.61 11.33 23.57
N SER A 285 13.25 11.11 22.43
CA SER A 285 14.67 10.77 22.36
C SER A 285 15.62 11.97 22.35
N GLN A 286 15.09 13.18 22.48
CA GLN A 286 15.87 14.43 22.47
C GLN A 286 16.78 14.56 21.23
N GLY A 287 16.26 14.16 20.07
CA GLY A 287 16.98 14.27 18.80
C GLY A 287 17.92 13.11 18.49
N PHE A 288 17.98 12.08 19.33
CA PHE A 288 18.74 10.87 19.00
C PHE A 288 18.12 10.10 17.83
N TYR A 289 16.80 9.91 17.87
CA TYR A 289 16.02 9.45 16.73
C TYR A 289 15.30 10.63 16.11
N VAL A 290 15.35 10.77 14.79
CA VAL A 290 14.74 11.90 14.09
C VAL A 290 13.86 11.38 12.95
N CYS A 291 12.57 11.61 13.06
CA CYS A 291 11.63 11.38 11.94
C CYS A 291 11.53 12.69 11.14
N PRO A 292 11.79 12.65 9.82
CA PRO A 292 11.76 13.87 9.01
C PRO A 292 10.36 14.39 8.71
N VAL A 293 9.32 13.57 8.94
CA VAL A 293 7.93 13.91 8.60
C VAL A 293 7.32 14.76 9.71
N GLU A 294 6.60 15.82 9.34
CA GLU A 294 5.84 16.62 10.28
C GLU A 294 4.79 15.76 10.99
N PRO A 295 4.61 15.93 12.33
CA PRO A 295 3.77 15.04 13.13
C PRO A 295 2.37 14.81 12.59
N GLN A 296 1.70 15.83 12.04
CA GLN A 296 0.34 15.73 11.51
C GLN A 296 0.24 14.92 10.22
N ASN A 297 1.37 14.66 9.54
CA ASN A 297 1.40 13.95 8.27
C ASN A 297 2.12 12.60 8.35
N ARG A 298 2.45 12.15 9.56
CA ARG A 298 3.17 10.89 9.77
C ARG A 298 2.34 9.67 9.43
N SER A 299 2.95 8.77 8.68
CA SER A 299 2.34 7.48 8.34
C SER A 299 2.19 6.58 9.57
N LYS A 300 1.08 5.85 9.63
CA LYS A 300 0.88 4.79 10.61
C LYS A 300 1.42 3.45 10.11
N MET A 301 1.80 3.38 8.83
CA MET A 301 2.29 2.16 8.18
C MET A 301 3.80 2.14 8.03
N ASN A 302 4.40 3.21 7.55
CA ASN A 302 5.83 3.27 7.24
C ASN A 302 6.48 4.42 8.02
N ILE A 303 7.37 4.08 8.94
CA ILE A 303 8.02 5.05 9.82
C ILE A 303 9.50 5.15 9.47
N PRO A 304 9.91 6.16 8.67
CA PRO A 304 11.32 6.43 8.42
C PRO A 304 11.91 7.26 9.55
N PHE A 305 13.16 6.98 9.94
CA PHE A 305 13.88 7.83 10.88
C PHE A 305 15.39 7.72 10.71
N ARG A 306 16.09 8.73 11.19
CA ARG A 306 17.55 8.76 11.24
C ARG A 306 18.01 8.63 12.68
N ILE A 307 19.28 8.27 12.88
CA ILE A 307 19.88 8.07 14.20
C ILE A 307 21.07 9.00 14.36
N GLY A 308 21.16 9.65 15.53
CA GLY A 308 22.26 10.53 15.91
C GLY A 308 22.01 12.00 15.62
N ASN A 309 21.44 12.32 14.45
CA ASN A 309 21.07 13.68 14.05
C ASN A 309 20.14 13.64 12.83
N THR A 310 19.73 14.80 12.34
CA THR A 310 18.79 14.91 11.20
C THR A 310 19.34 14.35 9.89
N LYS A 311 20.65 14.32 9.71
CA LYS A 311 21.31 13.77 8.52
C LYS A 311 21.61 12.28 8.68
N GLY A 312 21.55 11.78 9.90
CA GLY A 312 21.92 10.42 10.28
C GLY A 312 23.43 10.24 10.48
N ASP A 313 23.76 9.37 11.42
CA ASP A 313 25.12 8.89 11.65
C ASP A 313 25.21 7.47 11.08
N ASP A 314 25.94 7.31 10.00
CA ASP A 314 26.02 6.03 9.28
C ASP A 314 26.54 4.89 10.16
N ALA A 315 27.50 5.18 11.07
CA ALA A 315 28.06 4.18 11.97
C ALA A 315 27.02 3.74 13.02
N LEU A 316 26.25 4.68 13.59
CA LEU A 316 25.16 4.36 14.52
C LEU A 316 24.03 3.60 13.82
N GLU A 317 23.65 4.02 12.63
CA GLU A 317 22.58 3.36 11.86
C GLU A 317 22.98 1.93 11.49
N LYS A 318 24.24 1.71 11.09
CA LYS A 318 24.77 0.36 10.83
C LYS A 318 24.74 -0.49 12.09
N ARG A 319 25.19 0.04 13.22
CA ARG A 319 25.18 -0.66 14.52
C ARG A 319 23.76 -1.03 14.94
N PHE A 320 22.80 -0.12 14.75
CA PHE A 320 21.39 -0.37 15.01
C PHE A 320 20.88 -1.58 14.21
N LEU A 321 21.14 -1.59 12.91
CA LEU A 321 20.72 -2.66 12.01
C LEU A 321 21.38 -4.01 12.38
N ASP A 322 22.66 -4.01 12.70
CA ASP A 322 23.39 -5.22 13.09
C ASP A 322 22.84 -5.78 14.42
N LYS A 323 22.57 -4.92 15.39
CA LYS A 323 21.99 -5.33 16.67
C LYS A 323 20.55 -5.81 16.54
N ALA A 324 19.75 -5.16 15.69
CA ALA A 324 18.40 -5.61 15.40
C ALA A 324 18.42 -7.03 14.78
N LEU A 325 19.34 -7.28 13.86
CA LEU A 325 19.50 -8.60 13.24
C LEU A 325 19.85 -9.68 14.27
N GLU A 326 20.77 -9.38 15.19
CA GLU A 326 21.10 -10.28 16.31
C GLU A 326 19.86 -10.63 17.15
N LEU A 327 18.94 -9.68 17.31
CA LEU A 327 17.67 -9.85 18.02
C LEU A 327 16.55 -10.38 17.12
N LYS A 328 16.88 -10.85 15.92
CA LYS A 328 15.94 -11.45 14.96
C LYS A 328 14.86 -10.48 14.48
N MET A 329 15.23 -9.23 14.27
CA MET A 329 14.43 -8.23 13.58
C MET A 329 15.11 -7.85 12.28
N ILE A 330 14.40 -8.01 11.16
CA ILE A 330 14.95 -7.81 9.81
C ILE A 330 14.22 -6.73 9.03
N SER A 331 14.85 -6.32 7.94
CA SER A 331 14.29 -5.39 6.95
C SER A 331 13.98 -4.00 7.47
N LEU A 332 14.77 -3.54 8.45
CA LEU A 332 14.66 -2.20 9.03
C LEU A 332 15.49 -1.14 8.29
N LYS A 333 16.32 -1.54 7.33
CA LYS A 333 17.12 -0.59 6.56
C LYS A 333 16.20 0.28 5.70
N GLY A 334 16.42 1.59 5.73
CA GLY A 334 15.68 2.56 4.93
C GLY A 334 15.88 2.35 3.43
N HIS A 335 14.98 2.92 2.64
CA HIS A 335 15.07 2.83 1.18
C HIS A 335 16.39 3.46 0.70
N ARG A 336 17.00 2.84 -0.32
CA ARG A 336 18.31 3.26 -0.86
C ARG A 336 18.36 4.75 -1.27
N SER A 337 17.22 5.34 -1.64
CA SER A 337 17.15 6.73 -2.08
C SER A 337 17.20 7.74 -0.93
N VAL A 338 16.88 7.33 0.31
CA VAL A 338 16.81 8.23 1.48
C VAL A 338 17.71 7.80 2.62
N GLY A 339 18.12 6.53 2.67
CA GLY A 339 18.94 6.00 3.76
C GLY A 339 18.18 5.83 5.08
N GLY A 340 18.91 5.74 6.16
CA GLY A 340 18.34 5.65 7.49
C GLY A 340 17.68 4.32 7.82
N ILE A 341 16.71 4.39 8.72
CA ILE A 341 15.93 3.25 9.20
C ILE A 341 14.47 3.43 8.74
N ARG A 342 13.79 2.33 8.50
CA ARG A 342 12.36 2.37 8.23
C ARG A 342 11.71 1.14 8.84
N ALA A 343 10.77 1.36 9.74
CA ALA A 343 9.92 0.32 10.30
C ALA A 343 8.56 0.34 9.59
N SER A 344 8.18 -0.74 8.95
CA SER A 344 6.87 -0.89 8.33
C SER A 344 5.98 -1.75 9.22
N LEU A 345 4.83 -1.18 9.63
CA LEU A 345 3.94 -1.72 10.66
C LEU A 345 2.59 -2.11 10.04
N TYR A 346 2.61 -2.86 8.95
CA TYR A 346 1.39 -3.28 8.28
C TYR A 346 0.48 -4.13 9.19
N ASN A 347 -0.72 -4.42 8.74
CA ASN A 347 -1.73 -5.12 9.55
C ASN A 347 -1.22 -6.42 10.19
N ALA A 348 -0.38 -7.19 9.47
CA ALA A 348 0.14 -8.46 9.96
C ALA A 348 1.25 -8.32 11.00
N VAL A 349 1.85 -7.15 11.14
CA VAL A 349 2.82 -6.86 12.21
C VAL A 349 2.05 -6.69 13.51
N THR A 350 2.32 -7.56 14.48
CA THR A 350 1.56 -7.61 15.73
C THR A 350 2.00 -6.54 16.73
N ILE A 351 1.17 -6.27 17.73
CA ILE A 351 1.56 -5.41 18.86
C ILE A 351 2.83 -5.95 19.52
N GLU A 352 2.93 -7.26 19.70
CA GLU A 352 4.10 -7.93 20.30
C GLU A 352 5.36 -7.70 19.46
N ASP A 353 5.25 -7.74 18.13
CA ASP A 353 6.36 -7.42 17.22
C ASP A 353 6.85 -5.99 17.45
N VAL A 354 5.91 -5.04 17.55
CA VAL A 354 6.22 -3.62 17.74
C VAL A 354 6.77 -3.36 19.15
N GLN A 355 6.25 -4.05 20.16
CA GLN A 355 6.80 -3.96 21.52
C GLN A 355 8.26 -4.42 21.56
N LYS A 356 8.61 -5.46 20.81
CA LYS A 356 9.99 -5.92 20.69
C LYS A 356 10.89 -4.85 20.07
N LEU A 357 10.44 -4.22 19.00
CA LEU A 357 11.18 -3.10 18.38
C LEU A 357 11.30 -1.92 19.34
N ALA A 358 10.20 -1.55 20.01
CA ALA A 358 10.18 -0.45 20.97
C ALA A 358 11.17 -0.66 22.13
N ALA A 359 11.19 -1.86 22.70
CA ALA A 359 12.12 -2.21 23.76
C ALA A 359 13.58 -2.11 23.28
N PHE A 360 13.85 -2.60 22.08
CA PHE A 360 15.16 -2.49 21.47
C PHE A 360 15.57 -1.03 21.24
N MET A 361 14.68 -0.20 20.71
CA MET A 361 14.96 1.23 20.47
C MET A 361 15.26 1.97 21.77
N LYS A 362 14.53 1.71 22.83
CA LYS A 362 14.78 2.29 24.14
C LYS A 362 16.16 1.89 24.69
N ASN A 363 16.47 0.60 24.62
CA ASN A 363 17.76 0.09 25.09
C ASN A 363 18.92 0.64 24.28
N PHE A 364 18.80 0.70 22.97
CA PHE A 364 19.81 1.27 22.08
C PHE A 364 20.07 2.76 22.38
N LEU A 365 18.99 3.52 22.60
CA LEU A 365 19.09 4.92 23.03
C LEU A 365 19.87 5.06 24.33
N GLU A 366 19.51 4.29 25.36
CA GLU A 366 20.17 4.34 26.67
C GLU A 366 21.67 4.01 26.56
N MET A 367 22.03 3.04 25.75
CA MET A 367 23.44 2.63 25.56
C MET A 367 24.30 3.66 24.83
N HIS A 368 23.71 4.61 24.13
CA HIS A 368 24.43 5.55 23.26
C HIS A 368 24.26 7.02 23.69
N GLN A 369 23.59 7.29 24.82
CA GLN A 369 23.42 8.65 25.37
C GLN A 369 24.53 9.10 26.30
N LEU A 370 25.59 8.32 26.54
CA LEU A 370 26.69 8.64 27.43
C LEU A 370 27.77 9.43 26.72
#